data_59ce5c62c1ab070ffd78a157bd866628
#
_entry.id   59ce5c62c1ab070ffd78a157bd866628
#
_cell.length_a   1.000
_cell.length_b   1.000
_cell.length_c   1.000
_cell.angle_alpha   90.00
_cell.angle_beta   90.00
_cell.angle_gamma   90.00
#
_symmetry.space_group_name_H-M   'P 1'
#
loop_
_entity.id
_entity.type
_entity.pdbx_description
1 polymer ?
#
loop_
_entity_poly.entity_id
_entity_poly.type
_entity_poly.pdbx_seq_one_letter_code
_entity_poly.pdbx_strand_id
1 'polypeptide(L)'
;MSEKRVYTFGNGQAEGNAQMRERLGGKGANLAEMNLIGIPVPPGFTIATDVCNEYYEVGQEKIVEILQAEVNAAVAHVENLMNSKFGSTENPLLVSVRSGARASMPGMMDTILNLGLNDEVAEGMVRKTGNPHFVYDSYRRFVQMYGDVVLGMKPVNKEDIDPFEAIIDEVKAIRGIELDKDLSVDELKDLVVRFKKAIKEQTGNDFPTDPMEQLWGAICAVFRSWMNERAILYRKMEGIPDEWGTAVSVMAMVFGNMGETSATGVCFSRDAATGENLFNGEYLVNAQGEDVVAGIRTPQQITVEGSRRWAALQGISEEERAAKYPSMEEAMPEIYKELDAIQTKLENHYRDMQDMEFTVQDGKLWFLQTRNGKRTGTAMVKIAMDLVREGLIDEKTALKRCEPQKLDELLHPVFDKDALKKAKVITQGLPASPGAACGQIVFHADDAQKWREDGHRVVMVRIETSPEDLAGMSAAEGILTARGGMTSHAAVVARGMGKCCVSGAGAINVNYKNKTVEIEGVVYKEGDYISLNGSTGQVYAGEIPTKAAELSGDFKALMDLCDKYTKLQVRTNADTPHDAQVARSFGAKGIGLTRTEHMFFEDQKIVAMREMILAGSVEGRKKALAKLLPYQ
;
A
#
# COMPACT_ATOMS: atom_id res chain seq x y z
N MET A 1 -20.15 -9.96 33.65
CA MET A 1 -20.11 -10.75 32.41
C MET A 1 -18.78 -10.43 31.74
N SER A 2 -17.96 -11.43 31.44
CA SER A 2 -16.73 -11.18 30.64
C SER A 2 -17.13 -10.56 29.32
N GLU A 3 -16.42 -9.55 28.91
CA GLU A 3 -16.66 -8.87 27.64
C GLU A 3 -16.40 -9.86 26.49
N LYS A 4 -17.29 -9.90 25.49
CA LYS A 4 -17.19 -10.81 24.34
C LYS A 4 -15.90 -10.55 23.56
N ARG A 5 -15.14 -11.60 23.23
CA ARG A 5 -13.85 -11.49 22.55
C ARG A 5 -13.86 -11.91 21.08
N VAL A 6 -14.81 -12.78 20.69
CA VAL A 6 -14.89 -13.35 19.34
C VAL A 6 -16.24 -13.01 18.71
N TYR A 7 -16.20 -12.43 17.51
CA TYR A 7 -17.37 -11.90 16.78
C TYR A 7 -17.50 -12.58 15.43
N THR A 8 -18.58 -13.32 15.22
CA THR A 8 -18.84 -14.06 13.99
C THR A 8 -19.51 -13.20 12.91
N PHE A 9 -19.30 -13.55 11.63
CA PHE A 9 -19.99 -12.99 10.47
C PHE A 9 -20.14 -14.03 9.37
N GLY A 10 -21.20 -13.91 8.57
CA GLY A 10 -21.47 -14.79 7.42
C GLY A 10 -22.95 -14.81 7.06
N ASN A 11 -23.24 -15.11 5.81
CA ASN A 11 -24.59 -15.30 5.31
C ASN A 11 -25.57 -14.14 5.62
N GLY A 12 -25.10 -12.89 5.46
CA GLY A 12 -25.92 -11.69 5.71
C GLY A 12 -26.11 -11.34 7.19
N GLN A 13 -25.41 -12.01 8.10
CA GLN A 13 -25.47 -11.76 9.54
C GLN A 13 -24.07 -11.46 10.09
N ALA A 14 -23.98 -10.58 11.09
CA ALA A 14 -22.74 -10.30 11.79
C ALA A 14 -23.04 -9.82 13.22
N GLU A 15 -22.13 -10.16 14.13
CA GLU A 15 -22.20 -9.72 15.52
C GLU A 15 -21.50 -8.37 15.73
N GLY A 16 -20.83 -7.85 14.71
CA GLY A 16 -20.19 -6.54 14.65
C GLY A 16 -20.73 -5.67 13.53
N ASN A 17 -20.23 -4.44 13.42
CA ASN A 17 -20.55 -3.48 12.35
C ASN A 17 -19.40 -2.45 12.16
N ALA A 18 -19.53 -1.56 11.18
CA ALA A 18 -18.54 -0.54 10.86
C ALA A 18 -18.17 0.41 12.01
N GLN A 19 -19.06 0.62 12.99
CA GLN A 19 -18.82 1.51 14.13
C GLN A 19 -17.92 0.86 15.20
N MET A 20 -17.76 -0.46 15.16
CA MET A 20 -16.94 -1.21 16.12
C MET A 20 -15.46 -1.28 15.71
N ARG A 21 -14.97 -0.30 14.96
CA ARG A 21 -13.60 -0.27 14.45
C ARG A 21 -12.53 -0.30 15.55
N GLU A 22 -12.80 0.29 16.69
CA GLU A 22 -11.88 0.24 17.83
C GLU A 22 -11.70 -1.18 18.36
N ARG A 23 -12.75 -1.99 18.32
CA ARG A 23 -12.76 -3.34 18.86
C ARG A 23 -12.41 -4.41 17.84
N LEU A 24 -12.93 -4.29 16.61
CA LEU A 24 -12.76 -5.30 15.56
C LEU A 24 -11.62 -4.96 14.58
N GLY A 25 -10.95 -3.82 14.78
CA GLY A 25 -10.05 -3.27 13.80
C GLY A 25 -10.79 -2.82 12.53
N GLY A 26 -10.08 -2.18 11.61
CA GLY A 26 -10.68 -1.71 10.36
C GLY A 26 -11.18 -2.85 9.48
N LYS A 27 -10.41 -3.94 9.40
CA LYS A 27 -10.76 -5.10 8.55
C LYS A 27 -11.95 -5.87 9.11
N GLY A 28 -11.95 -6.23 10.38
CA GLY A 28 -13.05 -6.99 10.99
C GLY A 28 -14.36 -6.22 11.00
N ALA A 29 -14.34 -4.92 11.31
CA ALA A 29 -15.51 -4.06 11.28
C ALA A 29 -16.12 -3.97 9.87
N ASN A 30 -15.28 -3.82 8.83
CA ASN A 30 -15.74 -3.74 7.44
C ASN A 30 -16.22 -5.10 6.90
N LEU A 31 -15.62 -6.23 7.29
CA LEU A 31 -16.11 -7.56 6.95
C LEU A 31 -17.52 -7.80 7.53
N ALA A 32 -17.73 -7.43 8.78
CA ALA A 32 -19.04 -7.49 9.42
C ALA A 32 -20.06 -6.60 8.68
N GLU A 33 -19.70 -5.33 8.41
CA GLU A 33 -20.58 -4.38 7.73
C GLU A 33 -20.95 -4.83 6.32
N MET A 34 -19.98 -5.27 5.51
CA MET A 34 -20.24 -5.80 4.16
C MET A 34 -21.24 -6.95 4.20
N ASN A 35 -21.13 -7.84 5.19
CA ASN A 35 -22.10 -8.92 5.38
C ASN A 35 -23.51 -8.38 5.66
N LEU A 36 -23.65 -7.42 6.60
CA LEU A 36 -24.93 -6.82 6.97
C LEU A 36 -25.63 -6.13 5.81
N ILE A 37 -24.87 -5.49 4.91
CA ILE A 37 -25.41 -4.85 3.72
C ILE A 37 -25.56 -5.79 2.53
N GLY A 38 -25.38 -7.11 2.72
CA GLY A 38 -25.64 -8.14 1.73
C GLY A 38 -24.61 -8.23 0.60
N ILE A 39 -23.34 -7.93 0.88
CA ILE A 39 -22.21 -8.19 -0.02
C ILE A 39 -21.70 -9.60 0.22
N PRO A 40 -21.34 -10.36 -0.83
CA PRO A 40 -20.82 -11.71 -0.68
C PRO A 40 -19.43 -11.72 -0.03
N VAL A 41 -19.38 -12.02 1.25
CA VAL A 41 -18.16 -12.14 2.06
C VAL A 41 -18.05 -13.58 2.54
N PRO A 42 -16.88 -14.24 2.43
CA PRO A 42 -16.71 -15.57 3.02
C PRO A 42 -16.95 -15.54 4.53
N PRO A 43 -17.70 -16.50 5.10
CA PRO A 43 -17.94 -16.56 6.54
C PRO A 43 -16.66 -16.61 7.35
N GLY A 44 -16.71 -16.01 8.55
CA GLY A 44 -15.56 -15.94 9.43
C GLY A 44 -15.89 -15.41 10.82
N PHE A 45 -14.84 -15.09 11.55
CA PHE A 45 -14.94 -14.41 12.84
C PHE A 45 -13.74 -13.49 13.07
N THR A 46 -13.91 -12.52 13.95
CA THR A 46 -12.85 -11.60 14.36
C THR A 46 -12.62 -11.67 15.85
N ILE A 47 -11.37 -11.87 16.27
CA ILE A 47 -10.91 -11.76 17.65
C ILE A 47 -10.57 -10.28 17.88
N ALA A 48 -11.08 -9.70 18.96
CA ALA A 48 -11.02 -8.28 19.24
C ALA A 48 -9.59 -7.75 19.51
N THR A 49 -9.39 -6.45 19.31
CA THR A 49 -8.07 -5.78 19.41
C THR A 49 -7.48 -5.81 20.81
N ASP A 50 -8.31 -5.72 21.86
CA ASP A 50 -7.90 -5.78 23.27
C ASP A 50 -7.27 -7.13 23.65
N VAL A 51 -7.67 -8.20 22.98
CA VAL A 51 -7.06 -9.53 23.16
C VAL A 51 -5.58 -9.55 22.77
N CYS A 52 -5.16 -8.71 21.84
CA CYS A 52 -3.75 -8.55 21.52
C CYS A 52 -2.93 -8.04 22.72
N ASN A 53 -3.46 -7.07 23.47
CA ASN A 53 -2.82 -6.58 24.69
C ASN A 53 -2.82 -7.65 25.78
N GLU A 54 -3.95 -8.34 25.99
CA GLU A 54 -4.07 -9.46 26.91
C GLU A 54 -3.05 -10.57 26.58
N TYR A 55 -2.81 -10.85 25.28
CA TYR A 55 -1.78 -11.81 24.83
C TYR A 55 -0.37 -11.44 25.33
N TYR A 56 0.00 -10.15 25.29
CA TYR A 56 1.31 -9.71 25.80
C TYR A 56 1.40 -9.72 27.33
N GLU A 57 0.26 -9.63 28.05
CA GLU A 57 0.22 -9.69 29.50
C GLU A 57 0.29 -11.12 30.03
N VAL A 58 -0.47 -12.06 29.42
CA VAL A 58 -0.65 -13.41 29.97
C VAL A 58 0.17 -14.49 29.26
N GLY A 59 0.65 -14.19 28.05
CA GLY A 59 1.41 -15.12 27.21
C GLY A 59 0.54 -16.08 26.37
N GLN A 60 1.20 -16.79 25.45
CA GLN A 60 0.56 -17.61 24.42
C GLN A 60 -0.31 -18.73 25.02
N GLU A 61 0.21 -19.52 25.94
CA GLU A 61 -0.51 -20.67 26.50
C GLU A 61 -1.81 -20.25 27.18
N LYS A 62 -1.74 -19.17 27.96
CA LYS A 62 -2.89 -18.69 28.72
C LYS A 62 -3.94 -18.05 27.84
N ILE A 63 -3.56 -17.29 26.80
CA ILE A 63 -4.54 -16.69 25.88
C ILE A 63 -5.30 -17.76 25.09
N VAL A 64 -4.63 -18.85 24.70
CA VAL A 64 -5.27 -20.00 24.04
C VAL A 64 -6.31 -20.63 24.96
N GLU A 65 -5.97 -20.88 26.23
CA GLU A 65 -6.90 -21.40 27.22
C GLU A 65 -8.15 -20.51 27.39
N ILE A 66 -7.94 -19.19 27.46
CA ILE A 66 -9.02 -18.21 27.64
C ILE A 66 -9.97 -18.19 26.44
N LEU A 67 -9.43 -18.26 25.21
CA LEU A 67 -10.21 -18.11 23.98
C LEU A 67 -10.77 -19.42 23.42
N GLN A 68 -10.30 -20.58 23.88
CA GLN A 68 -10.55 -21.88 23.27
C GLN A 68 -12.04 -22.16 23.03
N ALA A 69 -12.89 -21.88 24.02
CA ALA A 69 -14.33 -22.14 23.90
C ALA A 69 -14.99 -21.26 22.84
N GLU A 70 -14.66 -19.95 22.83
CA GLU A 70 -15.23 -19.00 21.87
C GLU A 70 -14.73 -19.28 20.43
N VAL A 71 -13.44 -19.58 20.26
CA VAL A 71 -12.85 -19.90 18.95
C VAL A 71 -13.42 -21.21 18.40
N ASN A 72 -13.53 -22.26 19.21
CA ASN A 72 -14.13 -23.51 18.79
C ASN A 72 -15.59 -23.34 18.33
N ALA A 73 -16.38 -22.55 19.07
CA ALA A 73 -17.75 -22.24 18.69
C ALA A 73 -17.81 -21.43 17.37
N ALA A 74 -16.89 -20.49 17.18
CA ALA A 74 -16.81 -19.69 15.95
C ALA A 74 -16.37 -20.54 14.75
N VAL A 75 -15.42 -21.45 14.91
CA VAL A 75 -15.02 -22.41 13.85
C VAL A 75 -16.21 -23.28 13.47
N ALA A 76 -16.94 -23.85 14.44
CA ALA A 76 -18.15 -24.63 14.18
C ALA A 76 -19.23 -23.82 13.45
N HIS A 77 -19.36 -22.53 13.75
CA HIS A 77 -20.27 -21.64 13.03
C HIS A 77 -19.87 -21.50 11.54
N VAL A 78 -18.60 -21.27 11.25
CA VAL A 78 -18.08 -21.18 9.87
C VAL A 78 -18.26 -22.50 9.13
N GLU A 79 -17.95 -23.65 9.78
CA GLU A 79 -18.19 -25.00 9.24
C GLU A 79 -19.63 -25.19 8.78
N ASN A 80 -20.58 -24.81 9.61
CA ASN A 80 -22.01 -24.91 9.30
C ASN A 80 -22.40 -24.04 8.10
N LEU A 81 -21.93 -22.79 8.05
CA LEU A 81 -22.24 -21.88 6.93
C LEU A 81 -21.62 -22.31 5.61
N MET A 82 -20.42 -22.90 5.66
CA MET A 82 -19.70 -23.40 4.49
C MET A 82 -20.09 -24.83 4.11
N ASN A 83 -20.91 -25.50 4.93
CA ASN A 83 -21.22 -26.92 4.78
C ASN A 83 -19.95 -27.77 4.55
N SER A 84 -18.90 -27.50 5.29
CA SER A 84 -17.59 -28.13 5.19
C SER A 84 -16.95 -28.17 6.58
N LYS A 85 -15.88 -28.98 6.78
CA LYS A 85 -15.33 -29.19 8.11
C LYS A 85 -13.82 -28.97 8.15
N PHE A 86 -13.37 -28.20 9.12
CA PHE A 86 -11.96 -27.92 9.33
C PHE A 86 -11.19 -29.20 9.69
N GLY A 87 -10.18 -29.55 8.89
CA GLY A 87 -9.43 -30.79 9.03
C GLY A 87 -10.10 -32.05 8.48
N SER A 88 -11.27 -31.96 7.83
CA SER A 88 -11.90 -33.10 7.18
C SER A 88 -11.14 -33.56 5.95
N THR A 89 -11.03 -34.87 5.77
CA THR A 89 -10.46 -35.49 4.57
C THR A 89 -11.48 -35.73 3.45
N GLU A 90 -12.78 -35.55 3.72
CA GLU A 90 -13.86 -35.73 2.76
C GLU A 90 -14.35 -34.39 2.19
N ASN A 91 -14.61 -33.43 3.07
CA ASN A 91 -15.11 -32.12 2.68
C ASN A 91 -14.38 -31.02 3.49
N PRO A 92 -13.11 -30.76 3.19
CA PRO A 92 -12.28 -29.88 3.97
C PRO A 92 -12.71 -28.41 3.85
N LEU A 93 -12.72 -27.73 4.99
CA LEU A 93 -12.71 -26.29 5.13
C LEU A 93 -11.26 -25.85 5.32
N LEU A 94 -10.82 -24.88 4.55
CA LEU A 94 -9.58 -24.15 4.83
C LEU A 94 -9.92 -22.74 5.28
N VAL A 95 -9.05 -22.15 6.10
CA VAL A 95 -9.23 -20.78 6.59
C VAL A 95 -7.97 -19.94 6.38
N SER A 96 -8.16 -18.62 6.33
CA SER A 96 -7.09 -17.63 6.42
C SER A 96 -7.11 -16.96 7.79
N VAL A 97 -5.95 -16.55 8.28
CA VAL A 97 -5.79 -15.75 9.50
C VAL A 97 -5.10 -14.44 9.13
N ARG A 98 -5.79 -13.34 9.34
CA ARG A 98 -5.39 -12.01 8.87
C ARG A 98 -5.39 -11.01 10.02
N SER A 99 -4.38 -10.14 10.05
CA SER A 99 -4.33 -9.01 10.99
C SER A 99 -5.35 -7.92 10.64
N GLY A 100 -5.82 -7.19 11.64
CA GLY A 100 -6.78 -6.11 11.46
C GLY A 100 -6.61 -5.00 12.51
N ALA A 101 -5.65 -4.09 12.33
CA ALA A 101 -5.50 -2.94 13.23
C ALA A 101 -6.60 -1.90 13.02
N ARG A 102 -6.79 -1.00 14.00
CA ARG A 102 -7.74 0.14 13.90
C ARG A 102 -7.38 1.08 12.76
N ALA A 103 -6.07 1.34 12.55
CA ALA A 103 -5.55 2.05 11.40
C ALA A 103 -5.09 1.08 10.31
N SER A 104 -5.17 1.51 9.04
CA SER A 104 -4.66 0.70 7.92
C SER A 104 -3.12 0.71 7.95
N MET A 105 -2.52 -0.47 8.02
CA MET A 105 -1.06 -0.68 8.06
C MET A 105 -0.67 -1.70 6.98
N PRO A 106 -0.67 -1.32 5.68
CA PRO A 106 -0.46 -2.26 4.58
C PRO A 106 0.91 -2.91 4.63
N GLY A 107 0.96 -4.26 4.59
CA GLY A 107 2.21 -5.03 4.59
C GLY A 107 2.99 -5.05 5.91
N MET A 108 2.53 -4.34 6.95
CA MET A 108 3.27 -4.24 8.21
C MET A 108 3.06 -5.44 9.13
N MET A 109 1.95 -6.15 9.00
CA MET A 109 1.58 -7.30 9.83
C MET A 109 1.32 -8.53 8.97
N ASP A 110 1.43 -9.69 9.59
CA ASP A 110 1.42 -10.96 8.88
C ASP A 110 -0.01 -11.45 8.56
N THR A 111 -0.08 -12.30 7.53
CA THR A 111 -1.27 -13.04 7.08
C THR A 111 -0.85 -14.48 6.83
N ILE A 112 -1.68 -15.44 7.17
CA ILE A 112 -1.46 -16.85 6.88
C ILE A 112 -2.69 -17.38 6.13
N LEU A 113 -2.45 -18.03 4.99
CA LEU A 113 -3.48 -18.60 4.12
C LEU A 113 -3.46 -20.12 4.16
N ASN A 114 -4.55 -20.76 3.72
CA ASN A 114 -4.67 -22.21 3.52
C ASN A 114 -4.49 -23.06 4.79
N LEU A 115 -4.79 -22.51 5.98
CA LEU A 115 -4.75 -23.29 7.22
C LEU A 115 -5.76 -24.45 7.17
N GLY A 116 -5.37 -25.56 7.74
CA GLY A 116 -6.13 -26.81 7.73
C GLY A 116 -5.57 -27.86 6.78
N LEU A 117 -4.59 -27.47 5.92
CA LEU A 117 -3.91 -28.45 5.06
C LEU A 117 -2.90 -29.30 5.85
N ASN A 118 -2.97 -30.58 5.58
CA ASN A 118 -1.99 -31.59 5.91
C ASN A 118 -2.03 -32.65 4.80
N ASP A 119 -1.23 -33.71 4.88
CA ASP A 119 -1.12 -34.69 3.80
C ASP A 119 -2.46 -35.37 3.51
N GLU A 120 -3.23 -35.73 4.53
CA GLU A 120 -4.53 -36.39 4.39
C GLU A 120 -5.61 -35.46 3.82
N VAL A 121 -5.65 -34.22 4.30
CA VAL A 121 -6.58 -33.19 3.82
C VAL A 121 -6.27 -32.81 2.37
N ALA A 122 -4.99 -32.71 2.00
CA ALA A 122 -4.58 -32.46 0.61
C ALA A 122 -5.07 -33.56 -0.34
N GLU A 123 -4.89 -34.82 0.00
CA GLU A 123 -5.43 -35.94 -0.79
C GLU A 123 -6.98 -35.89 -0.85
N GLY A 124 -7.63 -35.50 0.23
CA GLY A 124 -9.09 -35.28 0.25
C GLY A 124 -9.54 -34.17 -0.70
N MET A 125 -8.82 -33.05 -0.71
CA MET A 125 -9.08 -31.95 -1.65
C MET A 125 -8.83 -32.35 -3.11
N VAL A 126 -7.79 -33.14 -3.40
CA VAL A 126 -7.55 -33.68 -4.74
C VAL A 126 -8.75 -34.49 -5.21
N ARG A 127 -9.28 -35.39 -4.35
CA ARG A 127 -10.48 -36.19 -4.69
C ARG A 127 -11.71 -35.31 -4.95
N LYS A 128 -11.88 -34.23 -4.16
CA LYS A 128 -13.03 -33.31 -4.27
C LYS A 128 -12.95 -32.41 -5.49
N THR A 129 -11.79 -31.85 -5.78
CA THR A 129 -11.59 -30.83 -6.82
C THR A 129 -11.21 -31.41 -8.18
N GLY A 130 -10.62 -32.61 -8.20
CA GLY A 130 -10.02 -33.18 -9.41
C GLY A 130 -8.79 -32.41 -9.92
N ASN A 131 -8.29 -31.44 -9.14
CA ASN A 131 -7.18 -30.57 -9.53
C ASN A 131 -5.99 -30.68 -8.56
N PRO A 132 -5.12 -31.70 -8.74
CA PRO A 132 -3.98 -31.90 -7.86
C PRO A 132 -2.96 -30.74 -7.92
N HIS A 133 -2.83 -30.06 -9.06
CA HIS A 133 -1.92 -28.93 -9.19
C HIS A 133 -2.32 -27.77 -8.25
N PHE A 134 -3.59 -27.37 -8.28
CA PHE A 134 -4.15 -26.37 -7.38
C PHE A 134 -3.92 -26.74 -5.90
N VAL A 135 -4.20 -27.99 -5.54
CA VAL A 135 -4.10 -28.43 -4.13
C VAL A 135 -2.67 -28.41 -3.64
N TYR A 136 -1.72 -28.95 -4.42
CA TYR A 136 -0.33 -29.00 -3.99
C TYR A 136 0.41 -27.67 -4.10
N ASP A 137 0.03 -26.77 -5.02
CA ASP A 137 0.51 -25.38 -5.02
C ASP A 137 0.03 -24.64 -3.77
N SER A 138 -1.26 -24.80 -3.41
CA SER A 138 -1.81 -24.22 -2.17
C SER A 138 -1.14 -24.79 -0.92
N TYR A 139 -0.80 -26.07 -0.92
CA TYR A 139 -0.14 -26.72 0.20
C TYR A 139 1.33 -26.27 0.33
N ARG A 140 2.06 -26.20 -0.76
CA ARG A 140 3.42 -25.69 -0.80
C ARG A 140 3.47 -24.25 -0.24
N ARG A 141 2.60 -23.37 -0.72
CA ARG A 141 2.48 -21.97 -0.25
C ARG A 141 2.14 -21.91 1.25
N PHE A 142 1.26 -22.78 1.73
CA PHE A 142 0.92 -22.84 3.14
C PHE A 142 2.10 -23.23 4.02
N VAL A 143 2.85 -24.28 3.65
CA VAL A 143 4.03 -24.72 4.41
C VAL A 143 5.11 -23.63 4.44
N GLN A 144 5.38 -22.99 3.30
CA GLN A 144 6.30 -21.85 3.21
C GLN A 144 5.86 -20.71 4.12
N MET A 145 4.64 -20.21 3.95
CA MET A 145 4.12 -19.07 4.72
C MET A 145 4.05 -19.37 6.23
N TYR A 146 3.67 -20.57 6.61
CA TYR A 146 3.66 -21.00 8.01
C TYR A 146 5.07 -21.08 8.59
N GLY A 147 6.03 -21.60 7.84
CA GLY A 147 7.45 -21.62 8.20
C GLY A 147 7.99 -20.22 8.45
N ASP A 148 7.74 -19.30 7.52
CA ASP A 148 8.22 -17.92 7.60
C ASP A 148 7.58 -17.12 8.74
N VAL A 149 6.26 -17.17 8.83
CA VAL A 149 5.49 -16.28 9.70
C VAL A 149 5.33 -16.86 11.11
N VAL A 150 4.94 -18.13 11.21
CA VAL A 150 4.63 -18.76 12.50
C VAL A 150 5.87 -19.29 13.19
N LEU A 151 6.75 -19.94 12.42
CA LEU A 151 7.97 -20.58 12.93
C LEU A 151 9.20 -19.68 12.85
N GLY A 152 9.10 -18.51 12.21
CA GLY A 152 10.14 -17.49 12.19
C GLY A 152 11.37 -17.84 11.34
N MET A 153 11.18 -18.58 10.25
CA MET A 153 12.28 -19.07 9.38
C MET A 153 12.80 -18.02 8.39
N LYS A 154 12.36 -16.76 8.49
CA LYS A 154 12.89 -15.68 7.66
C LYS A 154 14.40 -15.51 7.89
N PRO A 155 15.17 -15.19 6.84
CA PRO A 155 16.58 -14.89 6.97
C PRO A 155 16.83 -13.76 7.98
N VAL A 156 17.88 -13.91 8.78
CA VAL A 156 18.27 -12.89 9.76
C VAL A 156 18.85 -11.66 9.06
N ASN A 157 19.62 -11.87 7.99
CA ASN A 157 20.15 -10.79 7.16
C ASN A 157 19.33 -10.65 5.89
N LYS A 158 19.03 -9.41 5.50
CA LYS A 158 18.25 -9.10 4.27
C LYS A 158 18.95 -9.55 2.96
N GLU A 159 20.23 -9.84 3.02
CA GLU A 159 21.05 -10.29 1.88
C GLU A 159 21.05 -11.82 1.72
N ASP A 160 20.60 -12.55 2.73
CA ASP A 160 20.51 -14.00 2.70
C ASP A 160 19.27 -14.41 1.90
N ILE A 161 19.42 -15.45 1.10
CA ILE A 161 18.30 -16.00 0.32
C ILE A 161 17.35 -16.73 1.30
N ASP A 162 16.06 -16.48 1.13
CA ASP A 162 15.03 -17.21 1.85
C ASP A 162 15.20 -18.74 1.62
N PRO A 163 15.22 -19.57 2.69
CA PRO A 163 15.49 -21.01 2.55
C PRO A 163 14.48 -21.74 1.68
N PHE A 164 13.22 -21.28 1.65
CA PHE A 164 12.19 -21.88 0.80
C PHE A 164 12.35 -21.43 -0.66
N GLU A 165 12.65 -20.15 -0.90
CA GLU A 165 12.94 -19.65 -2.25
C GLU A 165 14.17 -20.33 -2.85
N ALA A 166 15.22 -20.59 -2.05
CA ALA A 166 16.39 -21.33 -2.52
C ALA A 166 16.04 -22.74 -3.00
N ILE A 167 15.12 -23.43 -2.31
CA ILE A 167 14.64 -24.76 -2.70
C ILE A 167 13.79 -24.68 -3.99
N ILE A 168 12.94 -23.68 -4.13
CA ILE A 168 12.13 -23.46 -5.33
C ILE A 168 13.03 -23.18 -6.54
N ASP A 169 14.01 -22.29 -6.38
CA ASP A 169 14.94 -21.91 -7.44
C ASP A 169 15.80 -23.09 -7.91
N GLU A 170 16.20 -23.97 -7.00
CA GLU A 170 16.89 -25.21 -7.35
C GLU A 170 16.02 -26.09 -8.26
N VAL A 171 14.74 -26.30 -7.90
CA VAL A 171 13.82 -27.10 -8.71
C VAL A 171 13.57 -26.47 -10.08
N LYS A 172 13.37 -25.15 -10.11
CA LYS A 172 13.21 -24.41 -11.37
C LYS A 172 14.43 -24.51 -12.27
N ALA A 173 15.63 -24.35 -11.70
CA ALA A 173 16.89 -24.41 -12.43
C ALA A 173 17.11 -25.77 -13.11
N ILE A 174 16.74 -26.88 -12.43
CA ILE A 174 16.85 -28.23 -13.00
C ILE A 174 15.99 -28.40 -14.26
N ARG A 175 14.81 -27.78 -14.29
CA ARG A 175 13.89 -27.85 -15.43
C ARG A 175 14.04 -26.73 -16.46
N GLY A 176 14.73 -25.64 -16.13
CA GLY A 176 14.83 -24.46 -16.97
C GLY A 176 13.50 -23.70 -17.08
N ILE A 177 12.69 -23.67 -16.01
CA ILE A 177 11.43 -22.90 -15.92
C ILE A 177 11.64 -21.65 -15.05
N GLU A 178 10.85 -20.60 -15.34
CA GLU A 178 10.97 -19.32 -14.64
C GLU A 178 9.83 -19.10 -13.63
N LEU A 179 8.62 -19.58 -13.94
CA LEU A 179 7.43 -19.27 -13.14
C LEU A 179 6.96 -20.46 -12.32
N ASP A 180 6.54 -20.23 -11.08
CA ASP A 180 6.01 -21.26 -10.17
C ASP A 180 4.81 -22.02 -10.75
N LYS A 181 3.96 -21.33 -11.55
CA LYS A 181 2.80 -21.95 -12.20
C LYS A 181 3.16 -23.09 -13.18
N ASP A 182 4.42 -23.13 -13.64
CA ASP A 182 4.90 -24.12 -14.60
C ASP A 182 5.50 -25.37 -13.90
N LEU A 183 5.51 -25.39 -12.56
CA LEU A 183 5.88 -26.56 -11.76
C LEU A 183 4.85 -27.69 -11.95
N SER A 184 5.33 -28.91 -12.10
CA SER A 184 4.47 -30.10 -12.19
C SER A 184 3.93 -30.49 -10.80
N VAL A 185 2.87 -31.31 -10.79
CA VAL A 185 2.29 -31.85 -9.54
C VAL A 185 3.33 -32.61 -8.71
N ASP A 186 4.21 -33.39 -9.35
CA ASP A 186 5.23 -34.16 -8.64
C ASP A 186 6.29 -33.24 -8.01
N GLU A 187 6.67 -32.16 -8.68
CA GLU A 187 7.58 -31.15 -8.13
C GLU A 187 6.95 -30.38 -6.97
N LEU A 188 5.67 -30.04 -7.08
CA LEU A 188 4.95 -29.40 -5.98
C LEU A 188 4.86 -30.32 -4.75
N LYS A 189 4.67 -31.62 -4.95
CA LYS A 189 4.73 -32.62 -3.87
C LYS A 189 6.12 -32.72 -3.25
N ASP A 190 7.16 -32.75 -4.07
CA ASP A 190 8.55 -32.77 -3.62
C ASP A 190 8.90 -31.50 -2.81
N LEU A 191 8.47 -30.33 -3.28
CA LEU A 191 8.65 -29.07 -2.55
C LEU A 191 8.01 -29.11 -1.16
N VAL A 192 6.78 -29.64 -1.02
CA VAL A 192 6.13 -29.80 0.31
C VAL A 192 6.98 -30.66 1.24
N VAL A 193 7.52 -31.78 0.74
CA VAL A 193 8.38 -32.67 1.53
C VAL A 193 9.69 -31.98 1.93
N ARG A 194 10.34 -31.30 0.99
CA ARG A 194 11.60 -30.58 1.22
C ARG A 194 11.42 -29.42 2.19
N PHE A 195 10.31 -28.69 2.09
CA PHE A 195 9.98 -27.59 3.00
C PHE A 195 9.77 -28.08 4.43
N LYS A 196 8.99 -29.16 4.62
CA LYS A 196 8.82 -29.76 5.95
C LYS A 196 10.14 -30.24 6.54
N LYS A 197 11.02 -30.80 5.70
CA LYS A 197 12.37 -31.21 6.11
C LYS A 197 13.21 -30.01 6.55
N ALA A 198 13.20 -28.92 5.78
CA ALA A 198 13.91 -27.68 6.12
C ALA A 198 13.38 -27.08 7.44
N ILE A 199 12.06 -27.09 7.65
CA ILE A 199 11.45 -26.68 8.92
C ILE A 199 12.01 -27.49 10.07
N LYS A 200 12.02 -28.83 9.97
CA LYS A 200 12.53 -29.70 11.02
C LYS A 200 14.03 -29.49 11.30
N GLU A 201 14.83 -29.33 10.26
CA GLU A 201 16.27 -29.10 10.38
C GLU A 201 16.60 -27.77 11.05
N GLN A 202 15.84 -26.71 10.75
CA GLN A 202 16.11 -25.38 11.26
C GLN A 202 15.47 -25.12 12.63
N THR A 203 14.26 -25.64 12.89
CA THR A 203 13.52 -25.37 14.12
C THR A 203 13.61 -26.49 15.16
N GLY A 204 14.01 -27.70 14.75
CA GLY A 204 14.00 -28.91 15.56
C GLY A 204 12.61 -29.56 15.70
N ASN A 205 11.54 -28.93 15.19
CA ASN A 205 10.17 -29.38 15.31
C ASN A 205 9.61 -29.83 13.96
N ASP A 206 8.70 -30.79 13.97
CA ASP A 206 7.96 -31.18 12.78
C ASP A 206 6.91 -30.10 12.44
N PHE A 207 6.57 -29.97 11.14
CA PHE A 207 5.46 -29.13 10.72
C PHE A 207 4.14 -29.64 11.33
N PRO A 208 3.32 -28.78 11.98
CA PRO A 208 2.11 -29.21 12.68
C PRO A 208 1.08 -29.77 11.69
N THR A 209 0.55 -30.96 11.99
CA THR A 209 -0.47 -31.65 11.17
C THR A 209 -1.89 -31.49 11.72
N ASP A 210 -2.04 -31.12 12.99
CA ASP A 210 -3.34 -30.82 13.60
C ASP A 210 -3.84 -29.44 13.17
N PRO A 211 -5.02 -29.33 12.52
CA PRO A 211 -5.55 -28.06 12.04
C PRO A 211 -5.76 -27.02 13.13
N MET A 212 -6.16 -27.44 14.34
CA MET A 212 -6.36 -26.51 15.45
C MET A 212 -5.03 -25.99 16.01
N GLU A 213 -3.99 -26.81 16.04
CA GLU A 213 -2.63 -26.38 16.36
C GLU A 213 -2.13 -25.35 15.35
N GLN A 214 -2.34 -25.58 14.03
CA GLN A 214 -2.03 -24.63 12.98
C GLN A 214 -2.78 -23.32 13.19
N LEU A 215 -4.07 -23.35 13.49
CA LEU A 215 -4.90 -22.17 13.70
C LEU A 215 -4.41 -21.34 14.90
N TRP A 216 -4.12 -21.96 16.02
CA TRP A 216 -3.60 -21.27 17.20
C TRP A 216 -2.21 -20.69 16.97
N GLY A 217 -1.34 -21.42 16.29
CA GLY A 217 -0.04 -20.92 15.88
C GLY A 217 -0.15 -19.63 15.05
N ALA A 218 -1.05 -19.63 14.07
CA ALA A 218 -1.30 -18.49 13.19
C ALA A 218 -1.94 -17.29 13.94
N ILE A 219 -2.94 -17.51 14.80
CA ILE A 219 -3.56 -16.46 15.62
C ILE A 219 -2.49 -15.78 16.49
N CYS A 220 -1.67 -16.56 17.18
CA CYS A 220 -0.60 -16.03 18.03
C CYS A 220 0.49 -15.32 17.22
N ALA A 221 0.82 -15.80 16.01
CA ALA A 221 1.76 -15.14 15.13
C ALA A 221 1.26 -13.76 14.68
N VAL A 222 -0.03 -13.62 14.38
CA VAL A 222 -0.63 -12.32 14.07
C VAL A 222 -0.54 -11.38 15.27
N PHE A 223 -0.80 -11.82 16.49
CA PHE A 223 -0.59 -10.97 17.68
C PHE A 223 0.87 -10.55 17.82
N ARG A 224 1.84 -11.48 17.64
CA ARG A 224 3.27 -11.17 17.68
C ARG A 224 3.67 -10.14 16.63
N SER A 225 3.05 -10.19 15.43
CA SER A 225 3.38 -9.28 14.33
C SER A 225 3.09 -7.80 14.65
N TRP A 226 2.27 -7.50 15.66
CA TRP A 226 2.05 -6.14 16.16
C TRP A 226 3.35 -5.50 16.67
N MET A 227 4.26 -6.28 17.24
CA MET A 227 5.53 -5.83 17.78
C MET A 227 6.73 -6.12 16.86
N ASN A 228 6.51 -6.47 15.59
CA ASN A 228 7.57 -6.55 14.59
C ASN A 228 8.18 -5.15 14.35
N GLU A 229 9.48 -5.07 14.08
CA GLU A 229 10.22 -3.81 13.88
C GLU A 229 9.57 -2.90 12.84
N ARG A 230 9.16 -3.47 11.69
CA ARG A 230 8.47 -2.73 10.62
C ARG A 230 7.12 -2.15 11.09
N ALA A 231 6.36 -2.89 11.90
CA ALA A 231 5.08 -2.43 12.44
C ALA A 231 5.29 -1.32 13.49
N ILE A 232 6.30 -1.45 14.34
CA ILE A 232 6.69 -0.41 15.31
C ILE A 232 7.13 0.86 14.60
N LEU A 233 8.00 0.75 13.58
CA LEU A 233 8.46 1.90 12.80
C LEU A 233 7.29 2.62 12.13
N TYR A 234 6.42 1.89 11.47
CA TYR A 234 5.23 2.45 10.82
C TYR A 234 4.33 3.18 11.82
N ARG A 235 4.05 2.57 12.98
CA ARG A 235 3.24 3.21 14.02
C ARG A 235 3.85 4.52 14.52
N LYS A 236 5.17 4.55 14.72
CA LYS A 236 5.88 5.79 15.11
C LYS A 236 5.76 6.88 14.04
N MET A 237 5.87 6.53 12.77
CA MET A 237 5.74 7.49 11.65
C MET A 237 4.32 8.04 11.53
N GLU A 238 3.31 7.21 11.73
CA GLU A 238 1.89 7.57 11.59
C GLU A 238 1.25 8.05 12.91
N GLY A 239 2.01 8.09 14.00
CA GLY A 239 1.49 8.50 15.31
C GLY A 239 0.43 7.53 15.88
N ILE A 240 0.52 6.24 15.58
CA ILE A 240 -0.42 5.20 16.03
C ILE A 240 0.04 4.67 17.40
N PRO A 241 -0.81 4.74 18.45
CA PRO A 241 -0.49 4.25 19.78
C PRO A 241 -0.25 2.74 19.83
N ASP A 242 0.75 2.31 20.59
CA ASP A 242 1.09 0.89 20.75
C ASP A 242 -0.02 0.09 21.46
N GLU A 243 -0.73 0.71 22.37
CA GLU A 243 -1.84 0.12 23.13
C GLU A 243 -3.09 -0.19 22.31
N TRP A 244 -3.17 0.24 21.05
CA TRP A 244 -4.32 -0.08 20.22
C TRP A 244 -4.43 -1.57 19.89
N GLY A 245 -3.31 -2.28 19.80
CA GLY A 245 -3.29 -3.69 19.44
C GLY A 245 -3.79 -3.96 18.01
N THR A 246 -3.86 -5.23 17.66
CA THR A 246 -4.45 -5.71 16.41
C THR A 246 -5.54 -6.73 16.67
N ALA A 247 -6.62 -6.66 15.90
CA ALA A 247 -7.59 -7.75 15.80
C ALA A 247 -7.04 -8.88 14.92
N VAL A 248 -7.59 -10.07 15.08
CA VAL A 248 -7.32 -11.22 14.23
C VAL A 248 -8.61 -11.65 13.55
N SER A 249 -8.65 -11.58 12.21
CA SER A 249 -9.78 -12.09 11.43
C SER A 249 -9.47 -13.45 10.85
N VAL A 250 -10.29 -14.44 11.20
CA VAL A 250 -10.27 -15.80 10.64
C VAL A 250 -11.43 -15.93 9.67
N MET A 251 -11.16 -16.33 8.44
CA MET A 251 -12.17 -16.34 7.38
C MET A 251 -12.02 -17.58 6.51
N ALA A 252 -13.13 -18.17 6.07
CA ALA A 252 -13.12 -19.26 5.11
C ALA A 252 -12.32 -18.88 3.86
N MET A 253 -11.48 -19.78 3.38
CA MET A 253 -10.75 -19.58 2.14
C MET A 253 -11.70 -19.65 0.94
N VAL A 254 -11.46 -18.74 0.00
CA VAL A 254 -11.97 -18.78 -1.36
C VAL A 254 -10.79 -18.64 -2.32
N PHE A 255 -10.85 -19.33 -3.46
CA PHE A 255 -9.67 -19.61 -4.27
C PHE A 255 -9.78 -19.01 -5.66
N GLY A 256 -8.90 -18.04 -5.96
CA GLY A 256 -8.75 -17.47 -7.28
C GLY A 256 -7.89 -18.30 -8.25
N ASN A 257 -7.29 -19.40 -7.76
CA ASN A 257 -6.39 -20.27 -8.50
C ASN A 257 -6.94 -21.68 -8.79
N MET A 258 -8.26 -21.82 -8.89
CA MET A 258 -8.90 -23.11 -9.23
C MET A 258 -8.99 -23.40 -10.73
N GLY A 259 -8.57 -22.49 -11.58
CA GLY A 259 -8.62 -22.61 -13.05
C GLY A 259 -9.07 -21.31 -13.71
N GLU A 260 -9.37 -21.39 -15.01
CA GLU A 260 -9.67 -20.23 -15.86
C GLU A 260 -10.97 -19.49 -15.51
N THR A 261 -11.86 -20.13 -14.74
CA THR A 261 -13.11 -19.51 -14.23
C THR A 261 -12.92 -18.82 -12.88
N SER A 262 -11.69 -18.81 -12.38
CA SER A 262 -11.32 -18.23 -11.10
C SER A 262 -10.29 -17.12 -11.30
N ALA A 263 -10.37 -16.10 -10.45
CA ALA A 263 -9.50 -14.93 -10.50
C ALA A 263 -9.38 -14.28 -9.12
N THR A 264 -8.41 -13.42 -8.96
CA THR A 264 -8.30 -12.52 -7.80
C THR A 264 -7.93 -11.13 -8.27
N GLY A 265 -8.32 -10.10 -7.52
CA GLY A 265 -8.03 -8.74 -7.91
C GLY A 265 -8.21 -7.71 -6.81
N VAL A 266 -7.76 -6.51 -7.12
CA VAL A 266 -7.89 -5.31 -6.29
C VAL A 266 -8.47 -4.19 -7.16
N CYS A 267 -9.43 -3.46 -6.64
CA CYS A 267 -10.06 -2.38 -7.37
C CYS A 267 -10.38 -1.17 -6.49
N PHE A 268 -10.53 -0.03 -7.17
CA PHE A 268 -10.82 1.26 -6.56
C PHE A 268 -12.05 1.87 -7.21
N SER A 269 -12.98 2.38 -6.42
CA SER A 269 -14.18 3.04 -6.94
C SER A 269 -13.86 4.35 -7.68
N ARG A 270 -12.73 4.99 -7.36
CA ARG A 270 -12.18 6.18 -8.04
C ARG A 270 -10.67 6.03 -8.20
N ASP A 271 -10.09 6.77 -9.12
CA ASP A 271 -8.64 6.78 -9.30
C ASP A 271 -7.93 7.38 -8.06
N ALA A 272 -7.10 6.58 -7.40
CA ALA A 272 -6.41 6.96 -6.17
C ALA A 272 -5.26 7.95 -6.40
N ALA A 273 -4.78 8.11 -7.63
CA ALA A 273 -3.72 9.02 -8.00
C ALA A 273 -4.24 10.38 -8.45
N THR A 274 -5.29 10.41 -9.27
CA THR A 274 -5.85 11.62 -9.88
C THR A 274 -7.13 12.11 -9.23
N GLY A 275 -7.89 11.23 -8.60
CA GLY A 275 -9.21 11.50 -8.04
C GLY A 275 -10.35 11.47 -9.06
N GLU A 276 -10.09 11.06 -10.30
CA GLU A 276 -11.14 10.89 -11.30
C GLU A 276 -12.18 9.85 -10.82
N ASN A 277 -13.46 10.13 -11.07
CA ASN A 277 -14.55 9.18 -10.83
C ASN A 277 -14.52 8.11 -11.93
N LEU A 278 -13.53 7.23 -11.82
CA LEU A 278 -13.26 6.14 -12.74
C LEU A 278 -13.03 4.86 -11.95
N PHE A 279 -13.94 3.89 -12.13
CA PHE A 279 -13.74 2.55 -11.59
C PHE A 279 -12.53 1.92 -12.26
N ASN A 280 -11.56 1.50 -11.46
CA ASN A 280 -10.29 0.98 -11.95
C ASN A 280 -9.75 -0.12 -11.03
N GLY A 281 -8.80 -0.89 -11.52
CA GLY A 281 -8.17 -1.94 -10.74
C GLY A 281 -7.54 -3.01 -11.62
N GLU A 282 -7.02 -4.02 -10.98
CA GLU A 282 -6.22 -5.07 -11.60
C GLU A 282 -6.69 -6.45 -11.12
N TYR A 283 -6.61 -7.44 -12.01
CA TYR A 283 -6.94 -8.82 -11.68
C TYR A 283 -6.00 -9.80 -12.38
N LEU A 284 -5.90 -10.99 -11.82
CA LEU A 284 -5.20 -12.12 -12.42
C LEU A 284 -6.11 -13.34 -12.45
N VAL A 285 -6.22 -13.96 -13.62
CA VAL A 285 -6.89 -15.26 -13.79
C VAL A 285 -6.00 -16.35 -13.23
N ASN A 286 -6.61 -17.34 -12.60
CA ASN A 286 -5.94 -18.49 -12.00
C ASN A 286 -4.75 -18.10 -11.12
N ALA A 287 -5.03 -17.27 -10.09
CA ALA A 287 -4.02 -16.69 -9.19
C ALA A 287 -4.55 -16.53 -7.76
N GLN A 288 -3.65 -16.50 -6.79
CA GLN A 288 -3.96 -16.08 -5.42
C GLN A 288 -3.69 -14.58 -5.24
N GLY A 289 -4.23 -13.98 -4.16
CA GLY A 289 -4.11 -12.54 -3.89
C GLY A 289 -2.67 -12.05 -3.79
N GLU A 290 -1.75 -12.88 -3.32
CA GLU A 290 -0.32 -12.59 -3.24
C GLU A 290 0.30 -12.34 -4.61
N ASP A 291 -0.12 -13.08 -5.64
CA ASP A 291 0.41 -12.96 -7.00
C ASP A 291 0.11 -11.59 -7.63
N VAL A 292 -1.03 -10.95 -7.26
CA VAL A 292 -1.37 -9.59 -7.69
C VAL A 292 -0.50 -8.55 -7.01
N VAL A 293 -0.27 -8.70 -5.71
CA VAL A 293 0.45 -7.73 -4.89
C VAL A 293 1.97 -7.83 -5.09
N ALA A 294 2.50 -9.04 -5.24
CA ALA A 294 3.92 -9.29 -5.45
C ALA A 294 4.41 -8.86 -6.85
N GLY A 295 3.51 -8.71 -7.83
CA GLY A 295 3.89 -8.27 -9.17
C GLY A 295 4.67 -9.31 -9.99
N ILE A 296 4.64 -10.58 -9.60
CA ILE A 296 5.32 -11.69 -10.29
C ILE A 296 4.77 -11.88 -11.71
N ARG A 297 3.48 -11.63 -11.88
CA ARG A 297 2.77 -11.68 -13.17
C ARG A 297 2.23 -10.28 -13.48
N THR A 298 2.19 -9.90 -14.77
CA THR A 298 1.55 -8.66 -15.20
C THR A 298 0.03 -8.79 -15.05
N PRO A 299 -0.61 -8.05 -14.15
CA PRO A 299 -2.04 -8.11 -13.96
C PRO A 299 -2.77 -7.46 -15.14
N GLN A 300 -3.98 -7.93 -15.40
CA GLN A 300 -4.89 -7.37 -16.39
C GLN A 300 -5.79 -6.32 -15.72
N GLN A 301 -6.28 -5.38 -16.50
CA GLN A 301 -7.13 -4.30 -16.01
C GLN A 301 -8.59 -4.74 -15.89
N ILE A 302 -9.33 -4.19 -14.95
CA ILE A 302 -10.75 -4.53 -14.70
C ILE A 302 -11.62 -3.98 -15.82
N THR A 303 -11.41 -2.72 -16.25
CA THR A 303 -12.24 -2.06 -17.26
C THR A 303 -11.58 -2.05 -18.65
N VAL A 304 -12.39 -2.03 -19.71
CA VAL A 304 -11.88 -1.86 -21.08
C VAL A 304 -11.12 -0.55 -21.22
N GLU A 305 -11.62 0.54 -20.65
CA GLU A 305 -10.94 1.83 -20.70
C GLU A 305 -9.58 1.79 -20.00
N GLY A 306 -9.52 1.21 -18.80
CA GLY A 306 -8.24 1.02 -18.08
C GLY A 306 -7.26 0.16 -18.89
N SER A 307 -7.73 -0.92 -19.51
CA SER A 307 -6.93 -1.80 -20.35
C SER A 307 -6.38 -1.08 -21.59
N ARG A 308 -7.19 -0.24 -22.24
CA ARG A 308 -6.74 0.58 -23.38
C ARG A 308 -5.72 1.65 -22.98
N ARG A 309 -5.95 2.33 -21.88
CA ARG A 309 -4.98 3.30 -21.32
C ARG A 309 -3.65 2.62 -20.99
N TRP A 310 -3.69 1.46 -20.34
CA TRP A 310 -2.50 0.67 -20.03
C TRP A 310 -1.76 0.22 -21.31
N ALA A 311 -2.47 -0.34 -22.29
CA ALA A 311 -1.87 -0.80 -23.55
C ALA A 311 -1.23 0.35 -24.33
N ALA A 312 -1.87 1.53 -24.38
CA ALA A 312 -1.30 2.72 -25.00
C ALA A 312 0.02 3.15 -24.34
N LEU A 313 0.12 3.07 -23.02
CA LEU A 313 1.35 3.36 -22.28
C LEU A 313 2.47 2.35 -22.57
N GLN A 314 2.11 1.08 -22.82
CA GLN A 314 3.06 0.01 -23.14
C GLN A 314 3.39 -0.08 -24.65
N GLY A 315 2.76 0.74 -25.49
CA GLY A 315 2.95 0.68 -26.95
C GLY A 315 2.33 -0.57 -27.60
N ILE A 316 1.37 -1.22 -26.93
CA ILE A 316 0.68 -2.44 -27.38
C ILE A 316 -0.52 -2.05 -28.25
N SER A 317 -0.71 -2.73 -29.41
CA SER A 317 -1.86 -2.50 -30.27
C SER A 317 -3.17 -2.98 -29.64
N GLU A 318 -4.33 -2.42 -30.08
CA GLU A 318 -5.63 -2.85 -29.59
C GLU A 318 -5.92 -4.33 -29.90
N GLU A 319 -5.45 -4.84 -31.04
CA GLU A 319 -5.60 -6.26 -31.40
C GLU A 319 -4.82 -7.17 -30.45
N GLU A 320 -3.58 -6.80 -30.15
CA GLU A 320 -2.75 -7.54 -29.20
C GLU A 320 -3.29 -7.43 -27.78
N ARG A 321 -3.74 -6.24 -27.36
CA ARG A 321 -4.38 -6.02 -26.07
C ARG A 321 -5.58 -6.93 -25.88
N ALA A 322 -6.52 -6.91 -26.83
CA ALA A 322 -7.74 -7.71 -26.75
C ALA A 322 -7.48 -9.22 -26.74
N ALA A 323 -6.43 -9.67 -27.46
CA ALA A 323 -6.08 -11.08 -27.56
C ALA A 323 -5.31 -11.61 -26.33
N LYS A 324 -4.36 -10.83 -25.80
CA LYS A 324 -3.45 -11.30 -24.74
C LYS A 324 -3.74 -10.71 -23.35
N TYR A 325 -4.36 -9.53 -23.29
CA TYR A 325 -4.61 -8.78 -22.05
C TYR A 325 -6.05 -8.27 -21.97
N PRO A 326 -7.06 -9.13 -22.17
CA PRO A 326 -8.46 -8.70 -22.10
C PRO A 326 -8.75 -8.17 -20.70
N SER A 327 -9.56 -7.11 -20.63
CA SER A 327 -10.08 -6.62 -19.34
C SER A 327 -11.04 -7.65 -18.71
N MET A 328 -11.31 -7.52 -17.41
CA MET A 328 -12.32 -8.34 -16.75
C MET A 328 -13.72 -8.09 -17.36
N GLU A 329 -14.00 -6.86 -17.77
CA GLU A 329 -15.22 -6.47 -18.46
C GLU A 329 -15.44 -7.30 -19.75
N GLU A 330 -14.36 -7.65 -20.47
CA GLU A 330 -14.39 -8.50 -21.67
C GLU A 330 -14.35 -9.99 -21.35
N ALA A 331 -13.49 -10.41 -20.42
CA ALA A 331 -13.22 -11.82 -20.11
C ALA A 331 -14.27 -12.45 -19.19
N MET A 332 -14.85 -11.66 -18.26
CA MET A 332 -15.80 -12.12 -17.24
C MET A 332 -16.96 -11.11 -17.09
N PRO A 333 -17.75 -10.83 -18.13
CA PRO A 333 -18.71 -9.71 -18.16
C PRO A 333 -19.78 -9.76 -17.06
N GLU A 334 -20.28 -10.92 -16.68
CA GLU A 334 -21.27 -11.04 -15.60
C GLU A 334 -20.66 -10.75 -14.22
N ILE A 335 -19.44 -11.21 -13.99
CA ILE A 335 -18.68 -10.91 -12.76
C ILE A 335 -18.35 -9.42 -12.68
N TYR A 336 -17.89 -8.83 -13.80
CA TYR A 336 -17.61 -7.39 -13.86
C TYR A 336 -18.85 -6.56 -13.52
N LYS A 337 -20.02 -6.92 -14.06
CA LYS A 337 -21.29 -6.24 -13.81
C LYS A 337 -21.71 -6.31 -12.34
N GLU A 338 -21.51 -7.47 -11.70
CA GLU A 338 -21.74 -7.64 -10.26
C GLU A 338 -20.75 -6.80 -9.44
N LEU A 339 -19.46 -6.84 -9.82
CA LEU A 339 -18.40 -6.08 -9.17
C LEU A 339 -18.65 -4.57 -9.25
N ASP A 340 -19.05 -4.05 -10.42
CA ASP A 340 -19.37 -2.64 -10.63
C ASP A 340 -20.61 -2.18 -9.82
N ALA A 341 -21.63 -3.02 -9.74
CA ALA A 341 -22.80 -2.74 -8.89
C ALA A 341 -22.41 -2.70 -7.39
N ILE A 342 -21.53 -3.60 -6.96
CA ILE A 342 -21.09 -3.67 -5.55
C ILE A 342 -20.16 -2.50 -5.21
N GLN A 343 -19.21 -2.12 -6.08
CA GLN A 343 -18.34 -0.99 -5.80
C GLN A 343 -19.13 0.32 -5.66
N THR A 344 -20.15 0.51 -6.52
CA THR A 344 -21.08 1.65 -6.42
C THR A 344 -21.86 1.63 -5.09
N LYS A 345 -22.34 0.45 -4.67
CA LYS A 345 -23.04 0.27 -3.40
C LYS A 345 -22.15 0.59 -2.20
N LEU A 346 -20.89 0.15 -2.23
CA LEU A 346 -19.91 0.38 -1.16
C LEU A 346 -19.55 1.87 -1.07
N GLU A 347 -19.24 2.54 -2.19
CA GLU A 347 -18.95 3.97 -2.20
C GLU A 347 -20.10 4.79 -1.64
N ASN A 348 -21.35 4.49 -2.06
CA ASN A 348 -22.55 5.17 -1.55
C ASN A 348 -22.78 4.91 -0.06
N HIS A 349 -22.53 3.66 0.41
CA HIS A 349 -22.71 3.29 1.81
C HIS A 349 -21.71 4.00 2.73
N TYR A 350 -20.41 3.93 2.40
CA TYR A 350 -19.34 4.57 3.17
C TYR A 350 -19.19 6.07 2.86
N ARG A 351 -19.84 6.53 1.79
CA ARG A 351 -19.76 7.92 1.30
C ARG A 351 -18.34 8.38 1.09
N ASP A 352 -17.48 7.48 0.64
CA ASP A 352 -16.07 7.73 0.36
C ASP A 352 -15.55 6.72 -0.66
N MET A 353 -14.50 7.10 -1.41
CA MET A 353 -13.77 6.21 -2.28
C MET A 353 -13.35 4.93 -1.57
N GLN A 354 -13.60 3.79 -2.20
CA GLN A 354 -13.30 2.47 -1.66
C GLN A 354 -12.14 1.80 -2.41
N ASP A 355 -11.29 1.15 -1.63
CA ASP A 355 -10.25 0.20 -2.03
C ASP A 355 -10.74 -1.19 -1.62
N MET A 356 -10.88 -2.10 -2.58
CA MET A 356 -11.54 -3.38 -2.42
C MET A 356 -10.66 -4.52 -2.90
N GLU A 357 -10.63 -5.60 -2.13
CA GLU A 357 -10.01 -6.87 -2.51
C GLU A 357 -11.12 -7.89 -2.78
N PHE A 358 -11.04 -8.59 -3.91
CA PHE A 358 -12.02 -9.59 -4.29
C PHE A 358 -11.37 -10.85 -4.86
N THR A 359 -12.13 -11.94 -4.83
CA THR A 359 -11.77 -13.22 -5.46
C THR A 359 -12.98 -13.78 -6.19
N VAL A 360 -12.75 -14.29 -7.39
CA VAL A 360 -13.73 -15.07 -8.14
C VAL A 360 -13.33 -16.53 -8.00
N GLN A 361 -14.17 -17.32 -7.37
CA GLN A 361 -13.99 -18.76 -7.28
C GLN A 361 -15.02 -19.46 -8.14
N ASP A 362 -14.58 -20.09 -9.20
CA ASP A 362 -15.44 -20.86 -10.11
C ASP A 362 -16.70 -20.10 -10.53
N GLY A 363 -16.50 -18.88 -11.04
CA GLY A 363 -17.56 -17.99 -11.51
C GLY A 363 -18.39 -17.32 -10.41
N LYS A 364 -18.00 -17.41 -9.14
CA LYS A 364 -18.69 -16.75 -8.03
C LYS A 364 -17.80 -15.68 -7.40
N LEU A 365 -18.32 -14.45 -7.34
CA LEU A 365 -17.64 -13.30 -6.76
C LEU A 365 -17.68 -13.32 -5.21
N TRP A 366 -16.56 -12.97 -4.58
CA TRP A 366 -16.39 -12.80 -3.15
C TRP A 366 -15.56 -11.58 -2.82
N PHE A 367 -15.98 -10.81 -1.81
CA PHE A 367 -15.22 -9.69 -1.28
C PHE A 367 -14.43 -10.10 -0.04
N LEU A 368 -13.14 -9.81 -0.04
CA LEU A 368 -12.23 -10.17 1.06
C LEU A 368 -11.93 -9.00 1.97
N GLN A 369 -12.05 -7.78 1.45
CA GLN A 369 -11.80 -6.56 2.20
C GLN A 369 -12.40 -5.36 1.46
N THR A 370 -12.86 -4.37 2.21
CA THR A 370 -13.04 -2.99 1.75
C THR A 370 -12.44 -2.03 2.76
N ARG A 371 -11.95 -0.91 2.28
CA ARG A 371 -11.45 0.20 3.12
C ARG A 371 -11.54 1.50 2.35
N ASN A 372 -11.52 2.63 3.08
CA ASN A 372 -11.34 3.93 2.44
C ASN A 372 -9.99 3.95 1.73
N GLY A 373 -10.00 4.25 0.44
CA GLY A 373 -8.82 4.20 -0.40
C GLY A 373 -7.77 5.21 0.05
N LYS A 374 -6.53 4.74 0.22
CA LYS A 374 -5.38 5.63 0.33
C LYS A 374 -5.19 6.34 -1.00
N ARG A 375 -4.94 7.65 -0.94
CA ARG A 375 -4.93 8.51 -2.12
C ARG A 375 -3.90 9.63 -1.96
N THR A 376 -3.47 10.20 -3.09
CA THR A 376 -2.59 11.38 -3.12
C THR A 376 -3.31 12.61 -2.60
N GLY A 377 -2.57 13.68 -2.29
CA GLY A 377 -3.14 14.98 -1.92
C GLY A 377 -4.05 15.53 -3.01
N THR A 378 -3.65 15.43 -4.29
CA THR A 378 -4.47 15.84 -5.45
C THR A 378 -5.80 15.08 -5.50
N ALA A 379 -5.72 13.75 -5.43
CA ALA A 379 -6.92 12.89 -5.45
C ALA A 379 -7.82 13.15 -4.23
N MET A 380 -7.25 13.38 -3.05
CA MET A 380 -7.99 13.68 -1.83
C MET A 380 -8.85 14.95 -2.00
N VAL A 381 -8.27 16.02 -2.51
CA VAL A 381 -8.99 17.28 -2.73
C VAL A 381 -10.07 17.09 -3.80
N LYS A 382 -9.73 16.50 -4.94
CA LYS A 382 -10.68 16.26 -6.02
C LYS A 382 -11.86 15.40 -5.57
N ILE A 383 -11.59 14.26 -4.94
CA ILE A 383 -12.64 13.34 -4.46
C ILE A 383 -13.52 14.04 -3.42
N ALA A 384 -12.94 14.77 -2.45
CA ALA A 384 -13.72 15.48 -1.45
C ALA A 384 -14.68 16.50 -2.10
N MET A 385 -14.19 17.27 -3.08
CA MET A 385 -15.01 18.26 -3.79
C MET A 385 -16.07 17.63 -4.69
N ASP A 386 -15.74 16.52 -5.36
CA ASP A 386 -16.70 15.79 -6.19
C ASP A 386 -17.83 15.17 -5.34
N LEU A 387 -17.49 14.53 -4.21
CA LEU A 387 -18.49 13.96 -3.30
C LEU A 387 -19.45 15.02 -2.72
N VAL A 388 -18.97 16.28 -2.52
CA VAL A 388 -19.85 17.40 -2.16
C VAL A 388 -20.75 17.77 -3.31
N ARG A 389 -20.24 17.89 -4.55
CA ARG A 389 -21.03 18.21 -5.76
C ARG A 389 -22.09 17.15 -6.05
N GLU A 390 -21.76 15.89 -5.81
CA GLU A 390 -22.65 14.73 -5.96
C GLU A 390 -23.68 14.62 -4.80
N GLY A 391 -23.54 15.43 -3.74
CA GLY A 391 -24.45 15.43 -2.59
C GLY A 391 -24.29 14.23 -1.66
N LEU A 392 -23.19 13.48 -1.79
CA LEU A 392 -22.90 12.32 -0.93
C LEU A 392 -22.40 12.73 0.46
N ILE A 393 -21.66 13.86 0.55
CA ILE A 393 -21.19 14.42 1.81
C ILE A 393 -21.45 15.93 1.88
N ASP A 394 -21.48 16.47 3.10
CA ASP A 394 -21.54 17.92 3.30
C ASP A 394 -20.14 18.56 3.26
N GLU A 395 -20.10 19.89 3.11
CA GLU A 395 -18.88 20.69 3.04
C GLU A 395 -17.98 20.49 4.28
N LYS A 396 -18.57 20.37 5.47
CA LYS A 396 -17.79 20.17 6.71
C LYS A 396 -17.14 18.79 6.77
N THR A 397 -17.81 17.79 6.25
CA THR A 397 -17.25 16.43 6.13
C THR A 397 -16.11 16.43 5.13
N ALA A 398 -16.24 17.13 4.00
CA ALA A 398 -15.14 17.28 3.03
C ALA A 398 -13.90 17.92 3.67
N LEU A 399 -14.07 19.03 4.40
CA LEU A 399 -12.97 19.68 5.12
C LEU A 399 -12.30 18.76 6.15
N LYS A 400 -13.09 17.99 6.92
CA LYS A 400 -12.55 17.05 7.92
C LYS A 400 -11.77 15.87 7.30
N ARG A 401 -12.09 15.50 6.06
CA ARG A 401 -11.42 14.40 5.34
C ARG A 401 -10.12 14.84 4.64
N CYS A 402 -9.95 16.14 4.42
CA CYS A 402 -8.73 16.68 3.85
C CYS A 402 -7.66 16.82 4.94
N GLU A 403 -6.69 15.93 4.93
CA GLU A 403 -5.54 15.93 5.83
C GLU A 403 -4.61 17.10 5.48
N PRO A 404 -4.35 18.07 6.39
CA PRO A 404 -3.52 19.24 6.08
C PRO A 404 -2.12 18.89 5.58
N GLN A 405 -1.52 17.82 6.11
CA GLN A 405 -0.18 17.39 5.72
C GLN A 405 -0.12 16.97 4.24
N LYS A 406 -1.19 16.39 3.71
CA LYS A 406 -1.28 16.01 2.28
C LYS A 406 -1.54 17.21 1.36
N LEU A 407 -2.02 18.35 1.90
CA LEU A 407 -2.14 19.56 1.10
C LEU A 407 -0.78 20.14 0.74
N ASP A 408 0.23 19.93 1.58
CA ASP A 408 1.61 20.34 1.29
C ASP A 408 2.14 19.65 0.00
N GLU A 409 1.69 18.43 -0.30
CA GLU A 409 2.05 17.71 -1.54
C GLU A 409 1.63 18.46 -2.80
N LEU A 410 0.54 19.23 -2.74
CA LEU A 410 0.03 20.04 -3.85
C LEU A 410 0.87 21.29 -4.11
N LEU A 411 1.75 21.61 -3.18
CA LEU A 411 2.67 22.72 -3.26
C LEU A 411 4.06 22.28 -3.75
N HIS A 412 4.25 20.96 -4.00
CA HIS A 412 5.52 20.40 -4.44
C HIS A 412 5.79 20.66 -5.93
N PRO A 413 7.08 20.70 -6.31
CA PRO A 413 7.49 21.12 -7.63
C PRO A 413 7.02 20.19 -8.76
N VAL A 414 6.68 20.77 -9.89
CA VAL A 414 6.59 20.10 -11.20
C VAL A 414 7.85 20.39 -11.99
N PHE A 415 8.14 19.60 -13.02
CA PHE A 415 9.29 19.90 -13.88
C PHE A 415 9.12 21.22 -14.62
N ASP A 416 10.23 21.93 -14.79
CA ASP A 416 10.29 23.05 -15.71
C ASP A 416 9.91 22.59 -17.12
N LYS A 417 8.90 23.24 -17.73
CA LYS A 417 8.34 22.84 -19.03
C LYS A 417 9.36 22.88 -20.16
N ASP A 418 10.28 23.84 -20.13
CA ASP A 418 11.27 24.01 -21.21
C ASP A 418 12.46 23.06 -21.05
N ALA A 419 12.85 22.76 -19.81
CA ALA A 419 13.81 21.72 -19.52
C ALA A 419 13.26 20.32 -19.86
N LEU A 420 12.00 20.06 -19.53
CA LEU A 420 11.34 18.79 -19.81
C LEU A 420 11.25 18.48 -21.31
N LYS A 421 10.98 19.50 -22.17
CA LYS A 421 10.95 19.32 -23.63
C LYS A 421 12.29 18.87 -24.22
N LYS A 422 13.40 19.17 -23.55
CA LYS A 422 14.76 18.83 -23.98
C LYS A 422 15.25 17.52 -23.36
N ALA A 423 14.55 17.03 -22.36
CA ALA A 423 14.94 15.84 -21.61
C ALA A 423 14.70 14.57 -22.43
N LYS A 424 15.64 13.64 -22.34
CA LYS A 424 15.53 12.34 -22.99
C LYS A 424 14.79 11.38 -22.07
N VAL A 425 13.65 10.88 -22.53
CA VAL A 425 12.98 9.73 -21.90
C VAL A 425 13.87 8.51 -22.10
N ILE A 426 14.18 7.81 -20.99
CA ILE A 426 15.02 6.60 -21.02
C ILE A 426 14.21 5.33 -20.75
N THR A 427 13.04 5.45 -20.12
CA THR A 427 12.07 4.36 -20.01
C THR A 427 10.72 4.91 -19.55
N GLN A 428 9.72 4.05 -19.56
CA GLN A 428 8.38 4.37 -19.09
C GLN A 428 7.83 3.22 -18.26
N GLY A 429 7.15 3.56 -17.15
CA GLY A 429 6.39 2.64 -16.32
C GLY A 429 4.98 3.17 -16.09
N LEU A 430 4.30 2.62 -15.09
CA LEU A 430 2.98 3.07 -14.68
C LEU A 430 3.06 4.35 -13.83
N PRO A 431 2.19 5.34 -14.05
CA PRO A 431 2.12 6.57 -13.24
C PRO A 431 1.50 6.26 -11.86
N ALA A 432 2.28 5.63 -11.00
CA ALA A 432 1.80 5.05 -9.75
C ALA A 432 1.49 6.10 -8.67
N SER A 433 2.27 7.19 -8.60
CA SER A 433 1.99 8.34 -7.73
C SER A 433 2.49 9.61 -8.39
N PRO A 434 1.64 10.64 -8.56
CA PRO A 434 1.99 11.84 -9.32
C PRO A 434 3.08 12.69 -8.65
N GLY A 435 3.62 13.63 -9.41
CA GLY A 435 4.67 14.55 -9.01
C GLY A 435 5.93 14.38 -9.85
N ALA A 436 6.86 15.31 -9.65
CA ALA A 436 8.19 15.28 -10.26
C ALA A 436 9.24 15.00 -9.19
N ALA A 437 10.09 14.03 -9.40
CA ALA A 437 11.22 13.76 -8.54
C ALA A 437 12.51 13.72 -9.35
N CYS A 438 13.57 14.25 -8.76
CA CYS A 438 14.91 14.21 -9.33
C CYS A 438 15.90 13.91 -8.21
N GLY A 439 16.83 13.00 -8.43
CA GLY A 439 17.85 12.65 -7.46
C GLY A 439 18.85 11.63 -7.97
N GLN A 440 19.80 11.34 -7.12
CA GLN A 440 20.84 10.34 -7.35
C GLN A 440 20.27 8.93 -7.10
N ILE A 441 20.60 8.00 -7.97
CA ILE A 441 20.17 6.60 -7.86
C ILE A 441 20.75 5.98 -6.59
N VAL A 442 19.89 5.34 -5.80
CA VAL A 442 20.26 4.45 -4.70
C VAL A 442 19.45 3.16 -4.80
N PHE A 443 20.04 2.03 -4.39
CA PHE A 443 19.43 0.72 -4.54
C PHE A 443 18.94 0.11 -3.23
N HIS A 444 19.41 0.60 -2.09
CA HIS A 444 19.05 0.08 -0.77
C HIS A 444 18.42 1.16 0.11
N ALA A 445 17.50 0.74 0.97
CA ALA A 445 16.78 1.62 1.87
C ALA A 445 17.71 2.38 2.83
N ASP A 446 18.72 1.68 3.35
CA ASP A 446 19.70 2.25 4.29
C ASP A 446 20.60 3.28 3.60
N ASP A 447 20.99 3.03 2.33
CA ASP A 447 21.75 4.01 1.52
C ASP A 447 20.92 5.26 1.27
N ALA A 448 19.60 5.10 0.98
CA ALA A 448 18.70 6.24 0.78
C ALA A 448 18.64 7.14 2.03
N GLN A 449 18.51 6.55 3.21
CA GLN A 449 18.50 7.31 4.47
C GLN A 449 19.81 8.05 4.71
N LYS A 450 20.94 7.33 4.61
CA LYS A 450 22.27 7.90 4.84
C LYS A 450 22.56 9.05 3.89
N TRP A 451 22.31 8.86 2.58
CA TRP A 451 22.55 9.91 1.60
C TRP A 451 21.67 11.12 1.81
N ARG A 452 20.42 10.91 2.27
CA ARG A 452 19.52 12.01 2.65
C ARG A 452 20.05 12.79 3.86
N GLU A 453 20.56 12.11 4.87
CA GLU A 453 21.20 12.73 6.04
C GLU A 453 22.45 13.53 5.63
N ASP A 454 23.21 13.04 4.65
CA ASP A 454 24.37 13.74 4.07
C ASP A 454 23.97 14.92 3.15
N GLY A 455 22.66 15.19 2.98
CA GLY A 455 22.12 16.32 2.22
C GLY A 455 21.91 16.05 0.73
N HIS A 456 22.02 14.82 0.26
CA HIS A 456 21.77 14.44 -1.12
C HIS A 456 20.27 14.22 -1.38
N ARG A 457 19.83 14.55 -2.59
CA ARG A 457 18.52 14.12 -3.08
C ARG A 457 18.67 12.78 -3.76
N VAL A 458 17.86 11.79 -3.39
CA VAL A 458 17.98 10.43 -3.88
C VAL A 458 16.69 9.93 -4.52
N VAL A 459 16.83 9.08 -5.53
CA VAL A 459 15.75 8.30 -6.14
C VAL A 459 16.05 6.83 -5.88
N MET A 460 15.12 6.15 -5.21
CA MET A 460 15.28 4.74 -4.88
C MET A 460 14.84 3.87 -6.06
N VAL A 461 15.76 3.05 -6.58
CA VAL A 461 15.53 2.15 -7.72
C VAL A 461 15.55 0.71 -7.24
N ARG A 462 14.42 0.01 -7.43
CA ARG A 462 14.26 -1.37 -6.97
C ARG A 462 13.71 -2.27 -8.08
N ILE A 463 13.88 -3.59 -7.96
CA ILE A 463 13.10 -4.54 -8.75
C ILE A 463 11.63 -4.41 -8.33
N GLU A 464 11.38 -4.51 -7.03
CA GLU A 464 10.10 -4.27 -6.36
C GLU A 464 10.39 -3.77 -4.94
N THR A 465 9.44 -3.14 -4.28
CA THR A 465 9.59 -2.72 -2.87
C THR A 465 8.83 -3.66 -1.95
N SER A 466 9.37 -3.80 -0.76
CA SER A 466 8.79 -4.56 0.35
C SER A 466 8.54 -3.65 1.56
N PRO A 467 7.82 -4.11 2.59
CA PRO A 467 7.61 -3.34 3.82
C PRO A 467 8.90 -2.92 4.53
N GLU A 468 9.99 -3.63 4.34
CA GLU A 468 11.31 -3.32 4.87
C GLU A 468 11.93 -2.07 4.22
N ASP A 469 11.49 -1.71 3.01
CA ASP A 469 12.00 -0.53 2.28
C ASP A 469 11.36 0.79 2.74
N LEU A 470 10.38 0.75 3.67
CA LEU A 470 9.57 1.90 4.08
C LEU A 470 10.40 3.14 4.46
N ALA A 471 11.46 2.94 5.25
CA ALA A 471 12.31 4.03 5.71
C ALA A 471 13.11 4.67 4.55
N GLY A 472 13.62 3.85 3.61
CA GLY A 472 14.27 4.32 2.39
C GLY A 472 13.32 5.03 1.44
N MET A 473 12.10 4.52 1.27
CA MET A 473 11.05 5.17 0.49
C MET A 473 10.68 6.54 1.06
N SER A 474 10.63 6.67 2.38
CA SER A 474 10.38 7.95 3.05
C SER A 474 11.52 8.97 2.83
N ALA A 475 12.76 8.51 2.84
CA ALA A 475 13.95 9.33 2.64
C ALA A 475 14.13 9.78 1.17
N ALA A 476 13.66 8.97 0.20
CA ALA A 476 13.81 9.26 -1.22
C ALA A 476 12.87 10.38 -1.70
N GLU A 477 13.28 11.11 -2.74
CA GLU A 477 12.43 12.06 -3.47
C GLU A 477 11.42 11.33 -4.36
N GLY A 478 11.80 10.18 -4.90
CA GLY A 478 10.95 9.36 -5.75
C GLY A 478 11.36 7.89 -5.75
N ILE A 479 10.43 7.04 -6.18
CA ILE A 479 10.59 5.59 -6.24
C ILE A 479 10.39 5.11 -7.68
N LEU A 480 11.33 4.29 -8.16
CA LEU A 480 11.26 3.62 -9.46
C LEU A 480 11.34 2.11 -9.24
N THR A 481 10.38 1.35 -9.78
CA THR A 481 10.43 -0.11 -9.71
C THR A 481 10.34 -0.77 -11.08
N ALA A 482 11.10 -1.86 -11.25
CA ALA A 482 11.05 -2.68 -12.47
C ALA A 482 9.72 -3.44 -12.57
N ARG A 483 9.19 -3.90 -11.46
CA ARG A 483 7.96 -4.69 -11.34
C ARG A 483 6.93 -3.97 -10.48
N GLY A 484 5.69 -4.43 -10.59
CA GLY A 484 4.56 -3.95 -9.78
C GLY A 484 3.57 -3.12 -10.59
N GLY A 485 2.28 -3.34 -10.31
CA GLY A 485 1.16 -2.57 -10.86
C GLY A 485 0.80 -1.35 -10.00
N MET A 486 -0.33 -0.72 -10.34
CA MET A 486 -0.90 0.43 -9.61
C MET A 486 -1.30 0.08 -8.17
N THR A 487 -1.44 -1.21 -7.86
CA THR A 487 -1.82 -1.75 -6.55
C THR A 487 -0.64 -2.37 -5.79
N SER A 488 0.56 -2.36 -6.38
CA SER A 488 1.77 -2.87 -5.74
C SER A 488 2.13 -2.12 -4.46
N HIS A 489 2.95 -2.73 -3.61
CA HIS A 489 3.46 -2.10 -2.39
C HIS A 489 4.09 -0.73 -2.66
N ALA A 490 4.97 -0.63 -3.69
CA ALA A 490 5.58 0.64 -4.10
C ALA A 490 4.54 1.72 -4.39
N ALA A 491 3.53 1.39 -5.21
CA ALA A 491 2.49 2.32 -5.61
C ALA A 491 1.60 2.78 -4.44
N VAL A 492 1.16 1.85 -3.60
CA VAL A 492 0.27 2.14 -2.46
C VAL A 492 0.97 2.97 -1.40
N VAL A 493 2.21 2.57 -1.04
CA VAL A 493 2.98 3.26 0.00
C VAL A 493 3.45 4.63 -0.48
N ALA A 494 3.97 4.75 -1.71
CA ALA A 494 4.37 6.04 -2.27
C ALA A 494 3.21 7.04 -2.30
N ARG A 495 2.01 6.62 -2.74
CA ARG A 495 0.80 7.45 -2.66
C ARG A 495 0.47 7.87 -1.23
N GLY A 496 0.55 6.94 -0.28
CA GLY A 496 0.35 7.24 1.13
C GLY A 496 1.32 8.26 1.69
N MET A 497 2.55 8.31 1.17
CA MET A 497 3.61 9.25 1.57
C MET A 497 3.66 10.53 0.72
N GLY A 498 2.83 10.67 -0.33
CA GLY A 498 2.91 11.79 -1.28
C GLY A 498 4.20 11.82 -2.10
N LYS A 499 4.88 10.70 -2.25
CA LYS A 499 6.12 10.58 -3.01
C LYS A 499 5.85 10.23 -4.47
N CYS A 500 6.59 10.85 -5.38
CA CYS A 500 6.59 10.47 -6.79
C CYS A 500 6.93 8.99 -6.96
N CYS A 501 6.14 8.26 -7.73
CA CYS A 501 6.42 6.84 -7.99
C CYS A 501 6.12 6.47 -9.43
N VAL A 502 7.09 5.82 -10.07
CA VAL A 502 6.94 5.13 -11.34
C VAL A 502 7.13 3.64 -11.07
N SER A 503 6.09 2.84 -11.32
CA SER A 503 6.07 1.41 -11.01
C SER A 503 5.99 0.58 -12.29
N GLY A 504 6.52 -0.66 -12.26
CA GLY A 504 6.39 -1.57 -13.39
C GLY A 504 7.12 -1.13 -14.66
N ALA A 505 8.25 -0.45 -14.53
CA ALA A 505 9.13 -0.10 -15.66
C ALA A 505 9.93 -1.34 -16.09
N GLY A 506 9.28 -2.29 -16.77
CA GLY A 506 9.84 -3.60 -17.10
C GLY A 506 11.10 -3.61 -17.97
N ALA A 507 11.44 -2.48 -18.58
CA ALA A 507 12.67 -2.32 -19.35
C ALA A 507 13.92 -2.07 -18.47
N ILE A 508 13.78 -1.90 -17.16
CA ILE A 508 14.93 -1.71 -16.26
C ILE A 508 15.39 -3.05 -15.70
N ASN A 509 16.71 -3.25 -15.70
CA ASN A 509 17.35 -4.42 -15.12
C ASN A 509 18.26 -3.98 -13.95
N VAL A 510 17.83 -4.25 -12.72
CA VAL A 510 18.52 -3.83 -11.51
C VAL A 510 19.49 -4.90 -11.05
N ASN A 511 20.75 -4.52 -10.82
CA ASN A 511 21.79 -5.38 -10.28
C ASN A 511 22.27 -4.82 -8.93
N TYR A 512 21.74 -5.36 -7.84
CA TYR A 512 22.08 -4.92 -6.48
C TYR A 512 23.55 -5.14 -6.12
N LYS A 513 24.15 -6.26 -6.56
CA LYS A 513 25.54 -6.61 -6.26
C LYS A 513 26.52 -5.59 -6.84
N ASN A 514 26.28 -5.13 -8.05
CA ASN A 514 27.14 -4.16 -8.74
C ASN A 514 26.66 -2.73 -8.52
N LYS A 515 25.53 -2.53 -7.83
CA LYS A 515 24.88 -1.23 -7.65
C LYS A 515 24.70 -0.48 -8.98
N THR A 516 24.03 -1.16 -9.93
CA THR A 516 23.78 -0.63 -11.28
C THR A 516 22.35 -0.93 -11.70
N VAL A 517 21.81 -0.09 -12.59
CA VAL A 517 20.59 -0.36 -13.33
C VAL A 517 20.86 -0.19 -14.82
N GLU A 518 20.52 -1.20 -15.61
CA GLU A 518 20.55 -1.13 -17.06
C GLU A 518 19.17 -0.73 -17.57
N ILE A 519 19.13 0.29 -18.44
CA ILE A 519 17.92 0.83 -19.03
C ILE A 519 18.16 0.95 -20.54
N GLU A 520 17.45 0.17 -21.34
CA GLU A 520 17.61 0.15 -22.81
C GLU A 520 19.08 0.05 -23.29
N GLY A 521 19.87 -0.82 -22.63
CA GLY A 521 21.29 -1.05 -22.98
C GLY A 521 22.26 -0.01 -22.43
N VAL A 522 21.79 1.00 -21.68
CA VAL A 522 22.63 1.99 -20.99
C VAL A 522 22.71 1.67 -19.51
N VAL A 523 23.93 1.56 -18.99
CA VAL A 523 24.15 1.24 -17.56
C VAL A 523 24.30 2.53 -16.75
N TYR A 524 23.42 2.72 -15.76
CA TYR A 524 23.49 3.77 -14.75
C TYR A 524 24.01 3.18 -13.45
N LYS A 525 24.83 3.93 -12.74
CA LYS A 525 25.42 3.52 -11.46
C LYS A 525 24.76 4.23 -10.29
N GLU A 526 24.98 3.69 -9.09
CA GLU A 526 24.65 4.41 -7.86
C GLU A 526 25.31 5.80 -7.87
N GLY A 527 24.53 6.83 -7.58
CA GLY A 527 24.96 8.23 -7.62
C GLY A 527 24.69 8.98 -8.94
N ASP A 528 24.40 8.29 -10.04
CA ASP A 528 23.97 8.95 -11.27
C ASP A 528 22.58 9.60 -11.09
N TYR A 529 22.34 10.74 -11.73
CA TYR A 529 21.07 11.44 -11.64
C TYR A 529 20.03 10.88 -12.59
N ILE A 530 18.81 10.68 -12.08
CA ILE A 530 17.61 10.42 -12.87
C ILE A 530 16.45 11.28 -12.39
N SER A 531 15.50 11.52 -13.27
CA SER A 531 14.29 12.27 -12.99
C SER A 531 13.06 11.45 -13.32
N LEU A 532 12.06 11.45 -12.41
CA LEU A 532 10.82 10.68 -12.52
C LEU A 532 9.63 11.61 -12.69
N ASN A 533 8.78 11.35 -13.66
CA ASN A 533 7.46 11.97 -13.78
C ASN A 533 6.39 10.96 -13.35
N GLY A 534 5.98 11.02 -12.11
CA GLY A 534 4.98 10.10 -11.58
C GLY A 534 3.57 10.32 -12.14
N SER A 535 3.31 11.46 -12.79
CA SER A 535 2.02 11.74 -13.44
C SER A 535 1.89 11.10 -14.83
N THR A 536 3.02 10.89 -15.53
CA THR A 536 3.05 10.30 -16.88
C THR A 536 3.71 8.91 -16.91
N GLY A 537 4.39 8.52 -15.83
CA GLY A 537 5.18 7.29 -15.76
C GLY A 537 6.52 7.35 -16.48
N GLN A 538 6.92 8.51 -16.97
CA GLN A 538 8.18 8.67 -17.73
C GLN A 538 9.38 8.83 -16.80
N VAL A 539 10.49 8.22 -17.19
CA VAL A 539 11.79 8.33 -16.54
C VAL A 539 12.77 9.00 -17.50
N TYR A 540 13.52 9.95 -16.99
CA TYR A 540 14.44 10.76 -17.77
C TYR A 540 15.87 10.60 -17.27
N ALA A 541 16.84 10.68 -18.19
CA ALA A 541 18.25 10.76 -17.85
C ALA A 541 18.61 12.14 -17.25
N GLY A 542 19.41 12.12 -16.20
CA GLY A 542 19.98 13.35 -15.63
C GLY A 542 19.02 14.14 -14.74
N GLU A 543 19.46 15.33 -14.37
CA GLU A 543 18.75 16.26 -13.51
C GLU A 543 17.88 17.21 -14.32
N ILE A 544 16.56 17.21 -14.06
CA ILE A 544 15.61 18.15 -14.64
C ILE A 544 15.17 19.13 -13.55
N PRO A 545 15.32 20.45 -13.76
CA PRO A 545 14.85 21.46 -12.83
C PRO A 545 13.34 21.36 -12.60
N THR A 546 12.94 21.63 -11.36
CA THR A 546 11.53 21.59 -10.94
C THR A 546 11.03 23.00 -10.58
N LYS A 547 9.74 23.26 -10.78
CA LYS A 547 9.03 24.48 -10.37
C LYS A 547 7.94 24.14 -9.38
N ALA A 548 7.54 25.12 -8.57
CA ALA A 548 6.40 24.98 -7.66
C ALA A 548 5.12 24.62 -8.43
N ALA A 549 4.27 23.79 -7.82
CA ALA A 549 3.00 23.37 -8.41
C ALA A 549 2.03 24.57 -8.55
N GLU A 550 1.27 24.59 -9.65
CA GLU A 550 0.12 25.51 -9.78
C GLU A 550 -1.09 24.89 -9.06
N LEU A 551 -1.78 25.71 -8.28
CA LEU A 551 -2.97 25.29 -7.54
C LEU A 551 -4.12 24.94 -8.50
N SER A 552 -4.68 23.73 -8.41
CA SER A 552 -5.84 23.30 -9.20
C SER A 552 -7.11 24.07 -8.82
N GLY A 553 -8.12 24.07 -9.72
CA GLY A 553 -9.44 24.66 -9.43
C GLY A 553 -10.14 24.02 -8.22
N ASP A 554 -9.96 22.72 -8.00
CA ASP A 554 -10.53 22.02 -6.83
C ASP A 554 -9.81 22.41 -5.54
N PHE A 555 -8.48 22.62 -5.57
CA PHE A 555 -7.76 23.15 -4.43
C PHE A 555 -8.25 24.56 -4.05
N LYS A 556 -8.47 25.41 -5.05
CA LYS A 556 -9.06 26.74 -4.81
C LYS A 556 -10.45 26.63 -4.18
N ALA A 557 -11.30 25.76 -4.72
CA ALA A 557 -12.64 25.55 -4.18
C ALA A 557 -12.60 25.03 -2.72
N LEU A 558 -11.64 24.15 -2.39
CA LEU A 558 -11.40 23.72 -1.00
C LEU A 558 -10.97 24.90 -0.11
N MET A 559 -10.07 25.77 -0.59
CA MET A 559 -9.64 26.96 0.15
C MET A 559 -10.80 27.95 0.37
N ASP A 560 -11.68 28.13 -0.61
CA ASP A 560 -12.88 28.93 -0.48
C ASP A 560 -13.83 28.36 0.60
N LEU A 561 -13.94 27.03 0.70
CA LEU A 561 -14.66 26.38 1.82
C LEU A 561 -13.96 26.58 3.16
N CYS A 562 -12.63 26.51 3.22
CA CYS A 562 -11.89 26.84 4.43
C CYS A 562 -12.17 28.27 4.88
N ASP A 563 -12.13 29.23 3.99
CA ASP A 563 -12.43 30.66 4.28
C ASP A 563 -13.88 30.86 4.78
N LYS A 564 -14.84 30.06 4.27
CA LYS A 564 -16.25 30.10 4.71
C LYS A 564 -16.45 29.69 6.16
N TYR A 565 -15.67 28.71 6.64
CA TYR A 565 -15.84 28.14 7.98
C TYR A 565 -14.81 28.57 9.01
N THR A 566 -13.70 29.20 8.56
CA THR A 566 -12.64 29.65 9.47
C THR A 566 -13.09 30.86 10.28
N LYS A 567 -12.70 30.89 11.56
CA LYS A 567 -12.92 32.02 12.46
C LYS A 567 -11.65 32.87 12.65
N LEU A 568 -10.48 32.22 12.51
CA LEU A 568 -9.19 32.86 12.63
C LEU A 568 -8.66 33.26 11.26
N GLN A 569 -8.00 34.41 11.18
CA GLN A 569 -7.34 34.83 9.95
C GLN A 569 -5.87 34.46 9.98
N VAL A 570 -5.38 33.90 8.86
CA VAL A 570 -3.96 33.60 8.72
C VAL A 570 -3.17 34.84 8.40
N ARG A 571 -2.15 35.12 9.20
CA ARG A 571 -1.16 36.17 8.97
C ARG A 571 0.20 35.51 8.78
N THR A 572 0.99 36.02 7.85
CA THR A 572 2.30 35.48 7.49
C THR A 572 3.42 36.43 7.83
N ASN A 573 4.64 35.92 7.91
CA ASN A 573 5.84 36.74 7.93
C ASN A 573 6.17 37.17 6.50
N ALA A 574 6.46 38.43 6.29
CA ALA A 574 6.90 38.95 4.99
C ALA A 574 7.83 40.14 5.21
N ASP A 575 9.05 40.04 4.74
CA ASP A 575 10.10 41.04 4.92
C ASP A 575 10.34 41.84 3.64
N THR A 576 9.87 41.35 2.48
CA THR A 576 9.99 42.01 1.17
C THR A 576 8.63 42.16 0.47
N PRO A 577 8.51 43.07 -0.53
CA PRO A 577 7.32 43.13 -1.37
C PRO A 577 6.99 41.82 -2.09
N HIS A 578 8.03 41.07 -2.49
CA HIS A 578 7.85 39.76 -3.11
C HIS A 578 7.20 38.77 -2.14
N ASP A 579 7.71 38.68 -0.90
CA ASP A 579 7.13 37.80 0.13
C ASP A 579 5.66 38.14 0.37
N ALA A 580 5.33 39.45 0.43
CA ALA A 580 3.94 39.91 0.61
C ALA A 580 3.03 39.50 -0.57
N GLN A 581 3.53 39.58 -1.81
CA GLN A 581 2.80 39.13 -3.01
C GLN A 581 2.56 37.62 -2.97
N VAL A 582 3.61 36.81 -2.67
CA VAL A 582 3.52 35.39 -2.54
C VAL A 582 2.53 35.01 -1.43
N ALA A 583 2.67 35.62 -0.24
CA ALA A 583 1.76 35.39 0.87
C ALA A 583 0.29 35.70 0.50
N ARG A 584 0.04 36.79 -0.21
CA ARG A 584 -1.29 37.14 -0.70
C ARG A 584 -1.85 36.16 -1.70
N SER A 585 -1.00 35.64 -2.61
CA SER A 585 -1.41 34.61 -3.59
C SER A 585 -1.80 33.29 -2.93
N PHE A 586 -1.19 32.96 -1.79
CA PHE A 586 -1.55 31.80 -0.95
C PHE A 586 -2.72 32.06 0.00
N GLY A 587 -3.36 33.22 -0.05
CA GLY A 587 -4.57 33.53 0.70
C GLY A 587 -4.36 34.12 2.09
N ALA A 588 -3.15 34.54 2.46
CA ALA A 588 -2.91 35.27 3.71
C ALA A 588 -3.73 36.53 3.77
N LYS A 589 -4.33 36.82 4.91
CA LYS A 589 -5.21 37.98 5.14
C LYS A 589 -4.45 39.17 5.73
N GLY A 590 -3.19 39.03 6.07
CA GLY A 590 -2.34 40.09 6.60
C GLY A 590 -0.93 39.65 6.90
N ILE A 591 -0.09 40.59 7.32
CA ILE A 591 1.28 40.35 7.76
C ILE A 591 1.28 40.24 9.29
N GLY A 592 1.91 39.19 9.82
CA GLY A 592 2.09 38.92 11.24
C GLY A 592 3.38 39.56 11.77
N LEU A 593 4.46 39.38 11.03
CA LEU A 593 5.78 39.93 11.37
C LEU A 593 6.51 40.41 10.11
N THR A 594 7.09 41.58 10.19
CA THR A 594 8.09 42.10 9.26
C THR A 594 9.35 42.39 10.03
N ARG A 595 10.47 41.75 9.66
CA ARG A 595 11.79 42.01 10.27
C ARG A 595 12.44 43.15 9.52
N THR A 596 12.27 44.36 10.03
CA THR A 596 12.80 45.56 9.39
C THR A 596 14.32 45.59 9.32
N GLU A 597 15.00 44.89 10.22
CA GLU A 597 16.45 44.68 10.17
C GLU A 597 16.92 43.94 8.90
N HIS A 598 16.09 43.06 8.30
CA HIS A 598 16.42 42.36 7.04
C HIS A 598 16.47 43.34 5.85
N MET A 599 15.76 44.47 5.93
CA MET A 599 15.80 45.48 4.89
C MET A 599 17.19 46.12 4.72
N PHE A 600 18.05 45.98 5.72
CA PHE A 600 19.39 46.57 5.72
C PHE A 600 20.49 45.61 5.27
N PHE A 601 20.18 44.37 4.96
CA PHE A 601 21.18 43.38 4.51
C PHE A 601 21.53 43.48 3.02
N GLU A 602 20.80 44.29 2.25
CA GLU A 602 21.03 44.43 0.80
C GLU A 602 22.04 45.57 0.50
N ASP A 603 22.96 45.26 -0.43
CA ASP A 603 23.89 46.20 -1.08
C ASP A 603 24.48 47.31 -0.19
N GLN A 604 24.24 48.58 -0.58
CA GLN A 604 24.78 49.74 0.11
C GLN A 604 24.13 50.01 1.49
N LYS A 605 22.96 49.43 1.76
CA LYS A 605 22.25 49.60 3.04
C LYS A 605 23.02 48.95 4.19
N ILE A 606 23.64 47.77 3.94
CA ILE A 606 24.45 47.09 4.96
C ILE A 606 25.68 47.93 5.37
N VAL A 607 26.25 48.71 4.45
CA VAL A 607 27.40 49.58 4.74
C VAL A 607 26.97 50.69 5.70
N ALA A 608 25.84 51.34 5.43
CA ALA A 608 25.31 52.38 6.32
C ALA A 608 24.92 51.82 7.70
N MET A 609 24.41 50.58 7.76
CA MET A 609 24.10 49.92 9.03
C MET A 609 25.37 49.59 9.83
N ARG A 610 26.42 49.14 9.19
CA ARG A 610 27.76 48.93 9.82
C ARG A 610 28.37 50.24 10.30
N GLU A 611 28.29 51.31 9.51
CA GLU A 611 28.69 52.66 9.91
C GLU A 611 27.95 53.11 11.20
N MET A 612 26.66 52.89 11.29
CA MET A 612 25.85 53.22 12.45
C MET A 612 26.24 52.42 13.68
N ILE A 613 26.47 51.14 13.55
CA ILE A 613 26.87 50.24 14.66
C ILE A 613 28.25 50.59 15.17
N LEU A 614 29.19 50.87 14.27
CA LEU A 614 30.60 51.14 14.59
C LEU A 614 30.87 52.59 14.96
N ALA A 615 29.87 53.51 14.82
CA ALA A 615 30.06 54.91 15.14
C ALA A 615 30.37 55.12 16.65
N GLY A 616 31.52 55.66 16.95
CA GLY A 616 31.97 55.99 18.33
C GLY A 616 31.31 57.25 18.92
N SER A 617 30.50 58.01 18.15
CA SER A 617 29.84 59.26 18.60
C SER A 617 28.39 59.31 18.19
N VAL A 618 27.58 60.09 18.95
CA VAL A 618 26.18 60.34 18.64
C VAL A 618 26.00 61.01 17.27
N GLU A 619 26.92 61.89 16.92
CA GLU A 619 26.90 62.61 15.65
C GLU A 619 27.20 61.70 14.47
N GLY A 620 28.15 60.80 14.62
CA GLY A 620 28.43 59.76 13.65
C GLY A 620 27.24 58.81 13.41
N ARG A 621 26.58 58.40 14.48
CA ARG A 621 25.34 57.58 14.39
C ARG A 621 24.19 58.34 13.67
N LYS A 622 23.99 59.60 13.98
CA LYS A 622 22.98 60.43 13.30
C LYS A 622 23.23 60.54 11.80
N LYS A 623 24.50 60.67 11.37
CA LYS A 623 24.84 60.71 9.94
C LYS A 623 24.56 59.37 9.23
N ALA A 624 24.88 58.27 9.87
CA ALA A 624 24.61 56.95 9.34
C ALA A 624 23.09 56.67 9.30
N LEU A 625 22.34 57.00 10.36
CA LEU A 625 20.89 56.88 10.42
C LEU A 625 20.18 57.72 9.35
N ALA A 626 20.68 58.91 9.02
CA ALA A 626 20.12 59.74 7.95
C ALA A 626 20.21 59.04 6.57
N LYS A 627 21.16 58.14 6.38
CA LYS A 627 21.27 57.28 5.17
C LYS A 627 20.26 56.14 5.18
N LEU A 628 19.93 55.59 6.36
CA LEU A 628 19.05 54.42 6.52
C LEU A 628 17.55 54.82 6.55
N LEU A 629 17.24 55.95 7.14
CA LEU A 629 15.85 56.40 7.36
C LEU A 629 14.96 56.39 6.09
N PRO A 630 15.44 56.78 4.89
CA PRO A 630 14.63 56.74 3.69
C PRO A 630 14.22 55.33 3.25
N TYR A 631 14.95 54.32 3.68
CA TYR A 631 14.66 52.90 3.31
C TYR A 631 13.67 52.24 4.28
N GLN A 632 13.62 52.72 5.51
CA GLN A 632 12.72 52.20 6.54
C GLN A 632 11.36 52.90 6.49
#